data_46e54a569f681dd2ac1d14f70bbb9bcf
#
_entry.id   46e54a569f681dd2ac1d14f70bbb9bcf
#
_cell.length_a   1.000
_cell.length_b   1.000
_cell.length_c   1.000
_cell.angle_alpha   90.00
_cell.angle_beta   90.00
_cell.angle_gamma   90.00
#
_symmetry.space_group_name_H-M   'P 1'
#
loop_
_entity.id
_entity.type
_entity.pdbx_description
1 polymer ?
#
loop_
_entity_poly.entity_id
_entity_poly.type
_entity_poly.pdbx_seq_one_letter_code
_entity_poly.pdbx_strand_id
1 'polypeptide(L)'
;MTTSAKRDREAVNLRSRAYESFTRRLLADEIRPGQFISQRELVELTELPLGAIRELIPRLEAEGLVKTVPQRGMQVAHVDLNLIRDAFQFRLFLEREAVAVFAQEAPEATVRRLLEDHERIIAACAEAEESGGGIQPALLQEAQDIDWALHLTIIDALGNAIISDAYRVNQIKIRLIKQSKTRLNTTVLVPTMREHLAIIHAILARAPDRAKDAIGTHILSARDRAIGMR
;
A
#
# COMPACT_ATOMS: atom_id res chain seq x y z
N MET A 1 -2.59 -32.99 -25.46
CA MET A 1 -1.95 -32.26 -24.33
C MET A 1 -2.35 -30.78 -24.23
N THR A 2 -3.30 -30.25 -25.00
CA THR A 2 -3.58 -28.80 -25.10
C THR A 2 -4.76 -28.28 -24.26
N THR A 3 -5.72 -29.14 -23.88
CA THR A 3 -6.96 -28.69 -23.19
C THR A 3 -6.77 -28.47 -21.69
N SER A 4 -5.94 -29.29 -21.02
CA SER A 4 -5.65 -29.18 -19.59
C SER A 4 -4.84 -27.89 -19.30
N ALA A 5 -3.77 -27.63 -20.04
CA ALA A 5 -2.94 -26.45 -19.87
C ALA A 5 -3.69 -25.13 -20.13
N LYS A 6 -4.70 -25.14 -21.00
CA LYS A 6 -5.55 -23.98 -21.24
C LYS A 6 -6.49 -23.72 -20.06
N ARG A 7 -7.12 -24.77 -19.53
CA ARG A 7 -7.99 -24.69 -18.33
C ARG A 7 -7.22 -24.22 -17.10
N ASP A 8 -6.01 -24.72 -16.89
CA ASP A 8 -5.17 -24.31 -15.77
C ASP A 8 -4.77 -22.82 -15.85
N ARG A 9 -4.45 -22.33 -17.04
CA ARG A 9 -4.17 -20.90 -17.28
C ARG A 9 -5.40 -20.02 -17.06
N GLU A 10 -6.58 -20.46 -17.49
CA GLU A 10 -7.85 -19.76 -17.27
C GLU A 10 -8.21 -19.72 -15.78
N ALA A 11 -8.01 -20.82 -15.04
CA ALA A 11 -8.23 -20.87 -13.60
C ALA A 11 -7.27 -19.95 -12.82
N VAL A 12 -5.98 -19.93 -13.16
CA VAL A 12 -4.99 -19.02 -12.58
C VAL A 12 -5.36 -17.56 -12.85
N ASN A 13 -5.79 -17.24 -14.07
CA ASN A 13 -6.24 -15.90 -14.43
C ASN A 13 -7.48 -15.47 -13.62
N LEU A 14 -8.46 -16.36 -13.44
CA LEU A 14 -9.66 -16.07 -12.65
C LEU A 14 -9.34 -15.83 -11.17
N ARG A 15 -8.39 -16.56 -10.57
CA ARG A 15 -7.95 -16.35 -9.20
C ARG A 15 -7.28 -14.98 -9.04
N SER A 16 -6.37 -14.61 -9.94
CA SER A 16 -5.71 -13.28 -9.91
C SER A 16 -6.74 -12.18 -10.06
N ARG A 17 -7.66 -12.29 -11.00
CA ARG A 17 -8.75 -11.31 -11.20
C ARG A 17 -9.66 -11.20 -9.98
N ALA A 18 -9.96 -12.31 -9.30
CA ALA A 18 -10.76 -12.31 -8.08
C ALA A 18 -10.05 -11.58 -6.95
N TYR A 19 -8.76 -11.81 -6.77
CA TYR A 19 -7.93 -11.13 -5.79
C TYR A 19 -7.81 -9.64 -6.08
N GLU A 20 -7.51 -9.26 -7.31
CA GLU A 20 -7.42 -7.85 -7.74
C GLU A 20 -8.77 -7.12 -7.60
N SER A 21 -9.88 -7.79 -7.95
CA SER A 21 -11.22 -7.22 -7.79
C SER A 21 -11.57 -6.99 -6.32
N PHE A 22 -11.29 -7.98 -5.45
CA PHE A 22 -11.51 -7.86 -4.01
C PHE A 22 -10.67 -6.72 -3.41
N THR A 23 -9.36 -6.71 -3.65
CA THR A 23 -8.44 -5.72 -3.08
C THR A 23 -8.75 -4.31 -3.58
N ARG A 24 -9.08 -4.13 -4.85
CA ARG A 24 -9.50 -2.84 -5.41
C ARG A 24 -10.76 -2.32 -4.71
N ARG A 25 -11.79 -3.15 -4.51
CA ARG A 25 -13.04 -2.77 -3.84
C ARG A 25 -12.84 -2.47 -2.37
N LEU A 26 -11.97 -3.24 -1.71
CA LEU A 26 -11.57 -2.99 -0.34
C LEU A 26 -10.89 -1.61 -0.20
N LEU A 27 -10.00 -1.28 -1.15
CA LEU A 27 -9.29 0.00 -1.17
C LEU A 27 -10.15 1.16 -1.69
N ALA A 28 -11.27 0.89 -2.37
CA ALA A 28 -12.27 1.88 -2.78
C ALA A 28 -13.37 2.11 -1.72
N ASP A 29 -13.28 1.47 -0.53
CA ASP A 29 -14.29 1.52 0.55
C ASP A 29 -15.66 0.94 0.16
N GLU A 30 -15.72 0.20 -0.95
CA GLU A 30 -16.91 -0.57 -1.35
C GLU A 30 -17.09 -1.81 -0.46
N ILE A 31 -16.00 -2.37 0.02
CA ILE A 31 -15.93 -3.40 1.06
C ILE A 31 -15.26 -2.76 2.28
N ARG A 32 -15.97 -2.68 3.41
CA ARG A 32 -15.49 -1.93 4.57
C ARG A 32 -14.69 -2.80 5.55
N PRO A 33 -13.66 -2.26 6.19
CA PRO A 33 -12.97 -2.93 7.28
C PRO A 33 -13.95 -3.38 8.39
N GLY A 34 -13.84 -4.63 8.83
CA GLY A 34 -14.69 -5.22 9.85
C GLY A 34 -16.07 -5.67 9.37
N GLN A 35 -16.44 -5.39 8.12
CA GLN A 35 -17.72 -5.82 7.53
C GLN A 35 -17.80 -7.35 7.46
N PHE A 36 -19.01 -7.89 7.69
CA PHE A 36 -19.32 -9.27 7.33
C PHE A 36 -19.76 -9.32 5.88
N ILE A 37 -19.23 -10.29 5.14
CA ILE A 37 -19.54 -10.50 3.72
C ILE A 37 -19.67 -11.99 3.43
N SER A 38 -20.69 -12.35 2.69
CA SER A 38 -20.92 -13.73 2.22
C SER A 38 -20.21 -13.99 0.89
N GLN A 39 -20.03 -15.29 0.55
CA GLN A 39 -19.54 -15.69 -0.78
C GLN A 39 -20.46 -15.19 -1.91
N ARG A 40 -21.77 -15.15 -1.67
CA ARG A 40 -22.75 -14.67 -2.63
C ARG A 40 -22.61 -13.18 -2.91
N GLU A 41 -22.48 -12.37 -1.87
CA GLU A 41 -22.20 -10.93 -2.02
C GLU A 41 -20.88 -10.67 -2.75
N LEU A 42 -19.84 -11.49 -2.50
CA LEU A 42 -18.59 -11.39 -3.27
C LEU A 42 -18.77 -11.73 -4.75
N VAL A 43 -19.59 -12.73 -5.08
CA VAL A 43 -19.95 -13.06 -6.47
C VAL A 43 -20.65 -11.87 -7.13
N GLU A 44 -21.64 -11.30 -6.46
CA GLU A 44 -22.39 -10.14 -6.95
C GLU A 44 -21.49 -8.89 -7.14
N LEU A 45 -20.64 -8.61 -6.16
CA LEU A 45 -19.72 -7.47 -6.20
C LEU A 45 -18.63 -7.64 -7.27
N THR A 46 -18.03 -8.81 -7.37
CA THR A 46 -16.89 -9.02 -8.26
C THR A 46 -17.27 -9.44 -9.67
N GLU A 47 -18.52 -9.84 -9.87
CA GLU A 47 -19.05 -10.43 -11.12
C GLU A 47 -18.27 -11.69 -11.56
N LEU A 48 -17.71 -12.40 -10.59
CA LEU A 48 -16.90 -13.60 -10.84
C LEU A 48 -17.62 -14.87 -10.37
N PRO A 49 -17.35 -16.02 -11.01
CA PRO A 49 -17.99 -17.28 -10.65
C PRO A 49 -17.71 -17.68 -9.19
N LEU A 50 -18.70 -18.33 -8.55
CA LEU A 50 -18.58 -18.82 -7.17
C LEU A 50 -17.33 -19.71 -6.95
N GLY A 51 -16.92 -20.50 -7.96
CA GLY A 51 -15.70 -21.31 -7.91
C GLY A 51 -14.46 -20.45 -7.68
N ALA A 52 -14.33 -19.34 -8.42
CA ALA A 52 -13.21 -18.41 -8.25
C ALA A 52 -13.22 -17.74 -6.86
N ILE A 53 -14.39 -17.39 -6.34
CA ILE A 53 -14.53 -16.84 -4.99
C ILE A 53 -14.13 -17.87 -3.92
N ARG A 54 -14.54 -19.12 -4.04
CA ARG A 54 -14.15 -20.18 -3.10
C ARG A 54 -12.64 -20.43 -3.07
N GLU A 55 -11.99 -20.34 -4.22
CA GLU A 55 -10.53 -20.49 -4.32
C GLU A 55 -9.78 -19.24 -3.83
N LEU A 56 -10.41 -18.08 -3.84
CA LEU A 56 -9.85 -16.82 -3.32
C LEU A 56 -9.78 -16.81 -1.78
N ILE A 57 -10.80 -17.34 -1.10
CA ILE A 57 -10.96 -17.23 0.36
C ILE A 57 -9.73 -17.72 1.14
N PRO A 58 -9.18 -18.92 0.88
CA PRO A 58 -8.00 -19.41 1.61
C PRO A 58 -6.80 -18.45 1.49
N ARG A 59 -6.64 -17.80 0.34
CA ARG A 59 -5.58 -16.81 0.13
C ARG A 59 -5.82 -15.56 0.98
N LEU A 60 -7.03 -15.02 0.96
CA LEU A 60 -7.38 -13.84 1.77
C LEU A 60 -7.25 -14.12 3.27
N GLU A 61 -7.57 -15.34 3.72
CA GLU A 61 -7.37 -15.77 5.11
C GLU A 61 -5.89 -15.89 5.48
N ALA A 62 -5.09 -16.52 4.63
CA ALA A 62 -3.64 -16.64 4.85
C ALA A 62 -2.95 -15.26 4.91
N GLU A 63 -3.42 -14.30 4.12
CA GLU A 63 -2.96 -12.92 4.11
C GLU A 63 -3.55 -12.08 5.26
N GLY A 64 -4.53 -12.62 6.01
CA GLY A 64 -5.21 -11.93 7.11
C GLY A 64 -6.10 -10.76 6.64
N LEU A 65 -6.58 -10.80 5.39
CA LEU A 65 -7.50 -9.81 4.83
C LEU A 65 -8.96 -10.11 5.13
N VAL A 66 -9.27 -11.38 5.38
CA VAL A 66 -10.57 -11.84 5.87
C VAL A 66 -10.38 -12.94 6.92
N LYS A 67 -11.42 -13.21 7.70
CA LYS A 67 -11.52 -14.35 8.61
C LYS A 67 -12.89 -14.99 8.47
N THR A 68 -12.95 -16.29 8.23
CA THR A 68 -14.23 -17.03 8.24
C THR A 68 -14.79 -17.09 9.66
N VAL A 69 -16.06 -16.72 9.79
CA VAL A 69 -16.81 -16.76 11.04
C VAL A 69 -17.99 -17.71 10.86
N PRO A 70 -18.04 -18.82 11.64
CA PRO A 70 -19.12 -19.81 11.52
C PRO A 70 -20.50 -19.16 11.55
N GLN A 71 -21.38 -19.58 10.64
CA GLN A 71 -22.76 -19.10 10.47
C GLN A 71 -22.92 -17.62 10.09
N ARG A 72 -21.85 -16.84 9.99
CA ARG A 72 -21.89 -15.39 9.67
C ARG A 72 -21.17 -15.02 8.36
N GLY A 73 -20.53 -16.00 7.71
CA GLY A 73 -19.74 -15.77 6.50
C GLY A 73 -18.30 -15.36 6.83
N MET A 74 -17.76 -14.39 6.13
CA MET A 74 -16.40 -13.88 6.34
C MET A 74 -16.46 -12.49 6.94
N GLN A 75 -15.56 -12.20 7.86
CA GLN A 75 -15.33 -10.86 8.37
C GLN A 75 -14.07 -10.30 7.71
N VAL A 76 -14.18 -9.14 7.09
CA VAL A 76 -13.06 -8.39 6.54
C VAL A 76 -12.16 -7.92 7.69
N ALA A 77 -10.85 -7.88 7.46
CA ALA A 77 -9.88 -7.38 8.44
C ALA A 77 -10.33 -6.02 8.98
N HIS A 78 -10.34 -5.92 10.30
CA HIS A 78 -10.73 -4.70 10.94
C HIS A 78 -9.50 -3.95 11.43
N VAL A 79 -9.55 -2.61 11.42
CA VAL A 79 -8.41 -1.78 11.80
C VAL A 79 -8.42 -1.55 13.31
N ASP A 80 -7.56 -2.28 14.01
CA ASP A 80 -7.30 -2.14 15.44
C ASP A 80 -5.83 -1.79 15.74
N LEU A 81 -5.52 -1.59 17.01
CA LEU A 81 -4.16 -1.25 17.44
C LEU A 81 -3.14 -2.36 17.15
N ASN A 82 -3.57 -3.63 17.14
CA ASN A 82 -2.67 -4.74 16.81
C ASN A 82 -2.31 -4.73 15.33
N LEU A 83 -3.31 -4.56 14.45
CA LEU A 83 -3.05 -4.44 13.01
C LEU A 83 -2.12 -3.26 12.71
N ILE A 84 -2.36 -2.10 13.35
CA ILE A 84 -1.50 -0.92 13.18
C ILE A 84 -0.07 -1.23 13.62
N ARG A 85 0.10 -1.75 14.85
CA ARG A 85 1.42 -2.12 15.38
C ARG A 85 2.17 -3.06 14.44
N ASP A 86 1.53 -4.17 14.08
CA ASP A 86 2.17 -5.25 13.34
C ASP A 86 2.52 -4.82 11.90
N ALA A 87 1.62 -4.10 11.22
CA ALA A 87 1.85 -3.61 9.87
C ALA A 87 2.97 -2.55 9.80
N PHE A 88 3.03 -1.63 10.77
CA PHE A 88 4.09 -0.62 10.82
C PHE A 88 5.43 -1.20 11.30
N GLN A 89 5.43 -2.19 12.19
CA GLN A 89 6.63 -2.88 12.61
C GLN A 89 7.25 -3.66 11.43
N PHE A 90 6.42 -4.35 10.63
CA PHE A 90 6.87 -5.01 9.41
C PHE A 90 7.52 -4.03 8.44
N ARG A 91 6.89 -2.87 8.20
CA ARG A 91 7.49 -1.81 7.38
C ARG A 91 8.84 -1.36 7.91
N LEU A 92 8.90 -1.06 9.21
CA LEU A 92 10.09 -0.52 9.85
C LEU A 92 11.30 -1.45 9.67
N PHE A 93 11.12 -2.76 9.90
CA PHE A 93 12.21 -3.72 9.76
C PHE A 93 12.62 -3.93 8.31
N LEU A 94 11.67 -4.02 7.40
CA LEU A 94 11.95 -4.34 6.02
C LEU A 94 12.47 -3.13 5.24
N GLU A 95 11.80 -2.00 5.34
CA GLU A 95 12.14 -0.82 4.56
C GLU A 95 13.47 -0.18 4.98
N ARG A 96 13.83 -0.24 6.27
CA ARG A 96 15.14 0.25 6.73
C ARG A 96 16.29 -0.49 6.08
N GLU A 97 16.21 -1.81 5.99
CA GLU A 97 17.28 -2.59 5.35
C GLU A 97 17.22 -2.43 3.83
N ALA A 98 16.03 -2.43 3.23
CA ALA A 98 15.86 -2.23 1.79
C ALA A 98 16.40 -0.88 1.31
N VAL A 99 16.12 0.20 2.02
CA VAL A 99 16.57 1.55 1.63
C VAL A 99 18.09 1.69 1.70
N ALA A 100 18.75 0.98 2.60
CA ALA A 100 20.22 1.00 2.68
C ALA A 100 20.85 0.38 1.44
N VAL A 101 20.33 -0.77 0.99
CA VAL A 101 20.76 -1.41 -0.26
C VAL A 101 20.44 -0.48 -1.43
N PHE A 102 19.24 0.06 -1.49
CA PHE A 102 18.82 0.98 -2.54
C PHE A 102 19.68 2.26 -2.60
N ALA A 103 20.07 2.80 -1.45
CA ALA A 103 20.97 3.96 -1.40
C ALA A 103 22.35 3.67 -2.03
N GLN A 104 22.84 2.44 -1.96
CA GLN A 104 24.13 2.04 -2.54
C GLN A 104 24.01 1.73 -4.03
N GLU A 105 22.96 1.05 -4.45
CA GLU A 105 22.87 0.39 -5.76
C GLU A 105 21.92 1.07 -6.76
N ALA A 106 21.01 1.94 -6.29
CA ALA A 106 19.98 2.51 -7.15
C ALA A 106 20.56 3.30 -8.33
N PRO A 107 20.02 3.11 -9.55
CA PRO A 107 20.34 3.96 -10.67
C PRO A 107 19.99 5.43 -10.38
N GLU A 108 20.92 6.34 -10.61
CA GLU A 108 20.73 7.76 -10.33
C GLU A 108 19.49 8.33 -11.04
N ALA A 109 19.23 7.92 -12.26
CA ALA A 109 18.05 8.35 -13.01
C ALA A 109 16.73 7.95 -12.33
N THR A 110 16.69 6.78 -11.66
CA THR A 110 15.52 6.36 -10.89
C THR A 110 15.31 7.27 -9.69
N VAL A 111 16.38 7.57 -8.96
CA VAL A 111 16.30 8.42 -7.76
C VAL A 111 15.95 9.86 -8.11
N ARG A 112 16.49 10.40 -9.21
CA ARG A 112 16.13 11.74 -9.71
C ARG A 112 14.66 11.84 -10.09
N ARG A 113 14.08 10.84 -10.73
CA ARG A 113 12.64 10.82 -11.04
C ARG A 113 11.79 10.85 -9.76
N LEU A 114 12.17 10.06 -8.75
CA LEU A 114 11.49 10.11 -7.45
C LEU A 114 11.57 11.52 -6.84
N LEU A 115 12.73 12.20 -6.93
CA LEU A 115 12.89 13.58 -6.47
C LEU A 115 11.94 14.52 -7.20
N GLU A 116 11.99 14.52 -8.53
CA GLU A 116 11.18 15.39 -9.40
C GLU A 116 9.67 15.23 -9.12
N ASP A 117 9.20 13.99 -8.98
CA ASP A 117 7.79 13.70 -8.69
C ASP A 117 7.37 14.29 -7.34
N HIS A 118 8.19 14.18 -6.29
CA HIS A 118 7.88 14.72 -4.96
C HIS A 118 7.93 16.25 -4.92
N GLU A 119 8.94 16.86 -5.57
CA GLU A 119 9.04 18.31 -5.67
C GLU A 119 7.86 18.90 -6.44
N ARG A 120 7.46 18.28 -7.54
CA ARG A 120 6.32 18.68 -8.36
C ARG A 120 5.01 18.66 -7.55
N ILE A 121 4.76 17.62 -6.76
CA ILE A 121 3.56 17.54 -5.91
C ILE A 121 3.57 18.63 -4.84
N ILE A 122 4.70 18.90 -4.21
CA ILE A 122 4.82 19.95 -3.20
C ILE A 122 4.54 21.33 -3.83
N ALA A 123 5.09 21.61 -5.02
CA ALA A 123 4.85 22.84 -5.74
C ALA A 123 3.37 23.00 -6.14
N ALA A 124 2.75 21.93 -6.70
CA ALA A 124 1.34 21.96 -7.04
C ALA A 124 0.41 22.17 -5.84
N CYS A 125 0.77 21.63 -4.66
CA CYS A 125 0.03 21.90 -3.43
C CYS A 125 0.14 23.36 -3.00
N ALA A 126 1.33 23.97 -3.09
CA ALA A 126 1.54 25.37 -2.76
C ALA A 126 0.73 26.29 -3.68
N GLU A 127 0.76 26.06 -4.99
CA GLU A 127 -0.03 26.80 -5.98
C GLU A 127 -1.55 26.71 -5.72
N ALA A 128 -2.02 25.50 -5.35
CA ALA A 128 -3.44 25.27 -5.05
C ALA A 128 -3.88 26.03 -3.79
N GLU A 129 -3.02 26.14 -2.78
CA GLU A 129 -3.27 26.90 -1.55
C GLU A 129 -3.26 28.42 -1.84
N GLU A 130 -2.27 28.92 -2.58
CA GLU A 130 -2.14 30.34 -2.96
C GLU A 130 -3.33 30.83 -3.81
N SER A 131 -3.82 29.98 -4.71
CA SER A 131 -5.00 30.30 -5.55
C SER A 131 -6.32 30.28 -4.80
N GLY A 132 -6.34 29.85 -3.54
CA GLY A 132 -7.57 29.75 -2.73
C GLY A 132 -8.51 28.62 -3.16
N GLY A 133 -8.12 27.81 -4.15
CA GLY A 133 -8.95 26.70 -4.71
C GLY A 133 -8.92 25.43 -3.87
N GLY A 134 -7.99 25.32 -2.91
CA GLY A 134 -7.75 24.10 -2.16
C GLY A 134 -7.20 22.97 -3.02
N ILE A 135 -6.70 21.91 -2.36
CA ILE A 135 -6.15 20.75 -3.09
C ILE A 135 -7.27 19.90 -3.67
N GLN A 136 -7.28 19.76 -4.98
CA GLN A 136 -8.29 19.00 -5.71
C GLN A 136 -8.11 17.48 -5.48
N PRO A 137 -9.21 16.67 -5.54
CA PRO A 137 -9.13 15.22 -5.34
C PRO A 137 -8.14 14.51 -6.27
N ALA A 138 -7.98 14.98 -7.51
CA ALA A 138 -7.04 14.41 -8.46
C ALA A 138 -5.57 14.59 -7.99
N LEU A 139 -5.22 15.75 -7.45
CA LEU A 139 -3.89 16.01 -6.91
C LEU A 139 -3.62 15.18 -5.64
N LEU A 140 -4.64 14.98 -4.79
CA LEU A 140 -4.53 14.09 -3.63
C LEU A 140 -4.28 12.63 -4.06
N GLN A 141 -4.98 12.17 -5.10
CA GLN A 141 -4.78 10.82 -5.63
C GLN A 141 -3.39 10.65 -6.23
N GLU A 142 -2.92 11.62 -7.03
CA GLU A 142 -1.59 11.61 -7.60
C GLU A 142 -0.49 11.59 -6.52
N ALA A 143 -0.64 12.42 -5.50
CA ALA A 143 0.28 12.43 -4.36
C ALA A 143 0.29 11.08 -3.62
N GLN A 144 -0.86 10.44 -3.49
CA GLN A 144 -0.98 9.13 -2.88
C GLN A 144 -0.28 8.05 -3.70
N ASP A 145 -0.40 8.11 -5.03
CA ASP A 145 0.28 7.16 -5.92
C ASP A 145 1.80 7.33 -5.87
N ILE A 146 2.30 8.56 -5.76
CA ILE A 146 3.72 8.88 -5.58
C ILE A 146 4.23 8.39 -4.21
N ASP A 147 3.45 8.58 -3.12
CA ASP A 147 3.74 8.04 -1.78
C ASP A 147 3.96 6.52 -1.84
N TRP A 148 3.05 5.78 -2.50
CA TRP A 148 3.19 4.33 -2.64
C TRP A 148 4.34 3.91 -3.54
N ALA A 149 4.57 4.65 -4.62
CA ALA A 149 5.62 4.34 -5.60
C ALA A 149 7.03 4.40 -4.98
N LEU A 150 7.30 5.37 -4.10
CA LEU A 150 8.59 5.46 -3.40
C LEU A 150 8.91 4.16 -2.65
N HIS A 151 8.00 3.72 -1.79
CA HIS A 151 8.20 2.53 -0.97
C HIS A 151 8.32 1.25 -1.81
N LEU A 152 7.48 1.10 -2.84
CA LEU A 152 7.54 -0.05 -3.74
C LEU A 152 8.84 -0.08 -4.54
N THR A 153 9.30 1.08 -5.03
CA THR A 153 10.55 1.18 -5.77
C THR A 153 11.74 0.73 -4.92
N ILE A 154 11.79 1.14 -3.65
CA ILE A 154 12.84 0.71 -2.72
C ILE A 154 12.82 -0.80 -2.49
N ILE A 155 11.63 -1.37 -2.27
CA ILE A 155 11.47 -2.81 -2.00
C ILE A 155 11.76 -3.65 -3.24
N ASP A 156 11.20 -3.28 -4.40
CA ASP A 156 11.34 -4.06 -5.64
C ASP A 156 12.78 -4.02 -6.19
N ALA A 157 13.55 -2.98 -5.86
CA ALA A 157 14.96 -2.89 -6.20
C ALA A 157 15.83 -3.99 -5.57
N LEU A 158 15.36 -4.63 -4.49
CA LEU A 158 16.04 -5.79 -3.92
C LEU A 158 16.06 -7.02 -4.85
N GLY A 159 15.23 -7.05 -5.90
CA GLY A 159 15.11 -8.18 -6.81
C GLY A 159 14.62 -9.48 -6.15
N ASN A 160 14.04 -9.41 -4.95
CA ASN A 160 13.57 -10.55 -4.18
C ASN A 160 12.05 -10.65 -4.21
N ALA A 161 11.53 -11.57 -5.03
CA ALA A 161 10.09 -11.76 -5.21
C ALA A 161 9.36 -12.10 -3.90
N ILE A 162 9.98 -12.86 -3.00
CA ILE A 162 9.37 -13.23 -1.70
C ILE A 162 9.14 -11.97 -0.86
N ILE A 163 10.14 -11.09 -0.80
CA ILE A 163 10.04 -9.82 -0.08
C ILE A 163 8.99 -8.92 -0.73
N SER A 164 9.03 -8.76 -2.04
CA SER A 164 8.08 -7.93 -2.78
C SER A 164 6.64 -8.40 -2.59
N ASP A 165 6.38 -9.71 -2.66
CA ASP A 165 5.04 -10.27 -2.48
C ASP A 165 4.53 -10.07 -1.05
N ALA A 166 5.36 -10.35 -0.04
CA ALA A 166 5.01 -10.12 1.36
C ALA A 166 4.74 -8.62 1.64
N TYR A 167 5.54 -7.73 1.04
CA TYR A 167 5.36 -6.30 1.18
C TYR A 167 4.06 -5.80 0.55
N ARG A 168 3.68 -6.29 -0.64
CA ARG A 168 2.41 -5.94 -1.30
C ARG A 168 1.20 -6.28 -0.43
N VAL A 169 1.21 -7.45 0.23
CA VAL A 169 0.15 -7.82 1.19
C VAL A 169 0.09 -6.84 2.36
N ASN A 170 1.25 -6.50 2.93
CA ASN A 170 1.29 -5.53 4.02
C ASN A 170 0.87 -4.12 3.57
N GLN A 171 1.19 -3.73 2.34
CA GLN A 171 0.75 -2.45 1.76
C GLN A 171 -0.77 -2.31 1.72
N ILE A 172 -1.52 -3.39 1.42
CA ILE A 172 -2.98 -3.38 1.49
C ILE A 172 -3.43 -3.04 2.93
N LYS A 173 -2.81 -3.65 3.95
CA LYS A 173 -3.12 -3.36 5.36
C LYS A 173 -2.81 -1.91 5.74
N ILE A 174 -1.68 -1.38 5.31
CA ILE A 174 -1.34 0.04 5.52
C ILE A 174 -2.35 0.98 4.84
N ARG A 175 -2.79 0.65 3.61
CA ARG A 175 -3.83 1.42 2.92
C ARG A 175 -5.15 1.42 3.69
N LEU A 176 -5.57 0.27 4.22
CA LEU A 176 -6.76 0.17 5.08
C LEU A 176 -6.63 1.02 6.35
N ILE A 177 -5.47 0.99 6.99
CA ILE A 177 -5.18 1.81 8.17
C ILE A 177 -5.27 3.30 7.81
N LYS A 178 -4.61 3.73 6.72
CA LYS A 178 -4.65 5.12 6.26
C LYS A 178 -6.09 5.56 5.94
N GLN A 179 -6.86 4.74 5.26
CA GLN A 179 -8.26 5.00 4.93
C GLN A 179 -9.13 5.20 6.17
N SER A 180 -8.93 4.37 7.21
CA SER A 180 -9.74 4.37 8.42
C SER A 180 -9.32 5.44 9.43
N LYS A 181 -8.04 5.78 9.50
CA LYS A 181 -7.45 6.59 10.58
C LYS A 181 -6.79 7.88 10.13
N THR A 182 -6.19 7.87 8.94
CA THR A 182 -5.36 9.00 8.48
C THR A 182 -5.63 9.23 7.00
N ARG A 183 -6.81 9.74 6.64
CA ARG A 183 -6.99 10.19 5.25
C ARG A 183 -5.94 11.22 4.94
N LEU A 184 -5.20 11.05 3.82
CA LEU A 184 -4.37 12.10 3.27
C LEU A 184 -5.27 13.32 3.07
N ASN A 185 -5.06 14.31 3.90
CA ASN A 185 -5.65 15.63 3.76
C ASN A 185 -4.51 16.62 3.54
N THR A 186 -4.84 17.83 3.25
CA THR A 186 -3.89 18.91 2.98
C THR A 186 -2.85 19.10 4.09
N THR A 187 -3.25 18.87 5.36
CA THR A 187 -2.39 19.07 6.53
C THR A 187 -1.34 17.98 6.73
N VAL A 188 -1.55 16.78 6.15
CA VAL A 188 -0.64 15.62 6.28
C VAL A 188 0.19 15.43 5.02
N LEU A 189 -0.33 15.85 3.85
CA LEU A 189 0.27 15.59 2.55
C LEU A 189 1.67 16.22 2.41
N VAL A 190 1.77 17.54 2.54
CA VAL A 190 3.04 18.26 2.34
C VAL A 190 4.11 17.84 3.36
N PRO A 191 3.80 17.70 4.67
CA PRO A 191 4.74 17.11 5.62
C PRO A 191 5.22 15.71 5.23
N THR A 192 4.33 14.83 4.76
CA THR A 192 4.71 13.48 4.31
C THR A 192 5.66 13.54 3.11
N MET A 193 5.38 14.36 2.11
CA MET A 193 6.26 14.54 0.95
C MET A 193 7.64 15.10 1.34
N ARG A 194 7.71 15.99 2.33
CA ARG A 194 8.99 16.48 2.87
C ARG A 194 9.77 15.40 3.62
N GLU A 195 9.09 14.53 4.38
CA GLU A 195 9.72 13.35 4.98
C GLU A 195 10.33 12.44 3.89
N HIS A 196 9.63 12.25 2.77
CA HIS A 196 10.13 11.49 1.62
C HIS A 196 11.33 12.16 0.94
N LEU A 197 11.33 13.49 0.77
CA LEU A 197 12.48 14.21 0.24
C LEU A 197 13.74 13.97 1.09
N ALA A 198 13.62 13.92 2.41
CA ALA A 198 14.76 13.61 3.28
C ALA A 198 15.32 12.20 3.01
N ILE A 199 14.47 11.21 2.73
CA ILE A 199 14.87 9.85 2.34
C ILE A 199 15.58 9.91 0.98
N ILE A 200 14.98 10.55 -0.03
CA ILE A 200 15.50 10.64 -1.39
C ILE A 200 16.85 11.36 -1.43
N HIS A 201 17.01 12.45 -0.69
CA HIS A 201 18.29 13.15 -0.59
C HIS A 201 19.37 12.29 0.06
N ALA A 202 19.04 11.46 1.07
CA ALA A 202 20.00 10.53 1.66
C ALA A 202 20.42 9.45 0.66
N ILE A 203 19.48 8.96 -0.18
CA ILE A 203 19.77 8.01 -1.25
C ILE A 203 20.67 8.64 -2.33
N LEU A 204 20.38 9.85 -2.78
CA LEU A 204 21.21 10.59 -3.75
C LEU A 204 22.64 10.83 -3.23
N ALA A 205 22.75 11.10 -1.93
CA ALA A 205 24.05 11.28 -1.27
C ALA A 205 24.79 9.95 -1.04
N ARG A 206 24.25 8.80 -1.47
CA ARG A 206 24.82 7.46 -1.22
C ARG A 206 25.11 7.21 0.27
N ALA A 207 24.24 7.67 1.16
CA ALA A 207 24.37 7.63 2.60
C ALA A 207 23.39 6.62 3.22
N PRO A 208 23.68 5.31 3.23
CA PRO A 208 22.76 4.25 3.66
C PRO A 208 22.24 4.42 5.08
N ASP A 209 23.10 4.80 6.04
CA ASP A 209 22.68 5.00 7.43
C ASP A 209 21.71 6.19 7.56
N ARG A 210 21.96 7.28 6.86
CA ARG A 210 21.06 8.43 6.84
C ARG A 210 19.72 8.07 6.17
N ALA A 211 19.73 7.24 5.13
CA ALA A 211 18.51 6.75 4.49
C ALA A 211 17.70 5.86 5.44
N LYS A 212 18.36 4.97 6.20
CA LYS A 212 17.73 4.16 7.27
C LYS A 212 17.05 5.02 8.33
N ASP A 213 17.72 6.06 8.79
CA ASP A 213 17.19 6.95 9.82
C ASP A 213 16.02 7.78 9.30
N ALA A 214 16.15 8.31 8.09
CA ALA A 214 15.08 9.10 7.46
C ALA A 214 13.80 8.26 7.23
N ILE A 215 13.93 7.05 6.65
CA ILE A 215 12.77 6.20 6.42
C ILE A 215 12.18 5.66 7.73
N GLY A 216 13.02 5.39 8.73
CA GLY A 216 12.58 5.00 10.06
C GLY A 216 11.74 6.09 10.72
N THR A 217 12.21 7.33 10.68
CA THR A 217 11.49 8.51 11.20
C THR A 217 10.15 8.68 10.49
N HIS A 218 10.13 8.60 9.14
CA HIS A 218 8.90 8.67 8.35
C HIS A 218 7.88 7.60 8.75
N ILE A 219 8.30 6.33 8.87
CA ILE A 219 7.40 5.22 9.22
C ILE A 219 6.83 5.40 10.63
N LEU A 220 7.66 5.82 11.59
CA LEU A 220 7.21 6.09 12.97
C LEU A 220 6.23 7.28 13.01
N SER A 221 6.50 8.36 12.30
CA SER A 221 5.58 9.50 12.17
C SER A 221 4.23 9.08 11.58
N ALA A 222 4.24 8.24 10.54
CA ALA A 222 3.02 7.72 9.93
C ALA A 222 2.23 6.80 10.88
N ARG A 223 2.91 5.97 11.68
CA ARG A 223 2.29 5.15 12.73
C ARG A 223 1.64 6.02 13.79
N ASP A 224 2.36 7.03 14.30
CA ASP A 224 1.89 7.89 15.36
C ASP A 224 0.63 8.68 14.93
N ARG A 225 0.59 9.12 13.68
CA ARG A 225 -0.62 9.68 13.07
C ARG A 225 -1.79 8.65 13.05
N ALA A 226 -1.51 7.39 12.73
CA ALA A 226 -2.54 6.35 12.65
C ALA A 226 -3.14 5.97 14.01
N ILE A 227 -2.40 6.09 15.10
CA ILE A 227 -2.90 5.85 16.48
C ILE A 227 -3.41 7.12 17.17
N GLY A 228 -3.41 8.26 16.47
CA GLY A 228 -3.95 9.53 16.98
C GLY A 228 -3.07 10.23 18.01
N MET A 229 -1.76 10.00 17.99
CA MET A 229 -0.79 10.66 18.88
C MET A 229 -0.32 12.04 18.37
N ARG A 230 -0.77 12.44 17.17
CA ARG A 230 -0.47 13.75 16.54
C ARG A 230 -1.67 14.27 15.77
#